data_953357f7d9fdd1f973b70adeb2a43fef
#
_entry.id   953357f7d9fdd1f973b70adeb2a43fef
#
_cell.length_a   1.000
_cell.length_b   1.000
_cell.length_c   1.000
_cell.angle_alpha   90.00
_cell.angle_beta   90.00
_cell.angle_gamma   90.00
#
_symmetry.space_group_name_H-M   'P 1'
#
loop_
_entity.id
_entity.type
_entity.pdbx_description
1 polymer ?
#
loop_
_entity_poly.entity_id
_entity_poly.type
_entity_poly.pdbx_seq_one_letter_code
_entity_poly.pdbx_strand_id
1 'polypeptide(L)'
;MKCPKCQTENPETKNFCRKCGAKLSLQCPQCGSEYLPGDEFCGECGQKLEEKQVVEKIPSVEGERRHVTVLFSDLSGYTAMTEKLDPEEVKEIMSRIFGEVTKAVSKYDGFIEKFIGDAVVAFFGVPKAHEDDPVRAIRAAREIHEIVEAMSPQLESKIGKRLSMHSGVNTGLVVTGELSVEKGTHGISGETINLASRLSDVAKPGEILVS
;
A
#
# COMPACT_ATOMS: atom_id res chain seq x y z
N MET A 1 -17.05 8.08 -30.61
CA MET A 1 -15.59 8.05 -30.41
C MET A 1 -15.24 7.41 -29.06
N LYS A 2 -14.08 6.72 -28.94
CA LYS A 2 -13.61 6.15 -27.65
C LYS A 2 -12.75 7.17 -26.90
N CYS A 3 -12.96 7.28 -25.58
CA CYS A 3 -12.17 8.16 -24.74
C CYS A 3 -10.70 7.68 -24.66
N PRO A 4 -9.70 8.52 -24.93
CA PRO A 4 -8.29 8.12 -24.84
C PRO A 4 -7.84 7.75 -23.42
N LYS A 5 -8.52 8.28 -22.39
CA LYS A 5 -8.15 8.04 -20.99
C LYS A 5 -8.79 6.77 -20.40
N CYS A 6 -10.06 6.48 -20.66
CA CYS A 6 -10.78 5.37 -20.03
C CYS A 6 -11.47 4.42 -21.01
N GLN A 7 -11.26 4.59 -22.32
CA GLN A 7 -11.79 3.80 -23.42
C GLN A 7 -13.32 3.67 -23.48
N THR A 8 -14.04 4.48 -22.71
CA THR A 8 -15.50 4.52 -22.74
C THR A 8 -15.97 5.10 -24.05
N GLU A 9 -16.96 4.48 -24.69
CA GLU A 9 -17.60 5.02 -25.88
C GLU A 9 -18.43 6.28 -25.56
N ASN A 10 -18.20 7.34 -26.33
CA ASN A 10 -18.89 8.63 -26.22
C ASN A 10 -19.48 9.02 -27.56
N PRO A 11 -20.62 9.74 -27.56
CA PRO A 11 -21.14 10.36 -28.79
C PRO A 11 -20.10 11.32 -29.39
N GLU A 12 -20.03 11.39 -30.71
CA GLU A 12 -19.08 12.25 -31.46
C GLU A 12 -19.28 13.74 -31.20
N THR A 13 -20.46 14.10 -30.72
CA THR A 13 -20.84 15.50 -30.42
C THR A 13 -20.40 16.00 -29.04
N LYS A 14 -19.67 15.20 -28.25
CA LYS A 14 -19.28 15.57 -26.89
C LYS A 14 -17.80 15.90 -26.79
N ASN A 15 -17.50 17.06 -26.19
CA ASN A 15 -16.15 17.54 -25.99
C ASN A 15 -15.47 16.93 -24.71
N PHE A 16 -16.27 16.28 -23.87
CA PHE A 16 -15.77 15.66 -22.62
C PHE A 16 -16.33 14.26 -22.45
N CYS A 17 -15.49 13.35 -21.92
CA CYS A 17 -15.91 11.98 -21.63
C CYS A 17 -16.93 11.94 -20.49
N ARG A 18 -18.07 11.28 -20.75
CA ARG A 18 -19.17 11.14 -19.78
C ARG A 18 -18.83 10.28 -18.55
N LYS A 19 -17.71 9.52 -18.60
CA LYS A 19 -17.29 8.65 -17.50
C LYS A 19 -16.17 9.24 -16.66
N CYS A 20 -15.16 9.83 -17.28
CA CYS A 20 -13.96 10.31 -16.56
C CYS A 20 -13.70 11.81 -16.69
N GLY A 21 -14.56 12.57 -17.41
CA GLY A 21 -14.43 14.02 -17.59
C GLY A 21 -13.26 14.46 -18.48
N ALA A 22 -12.48 13.53 -19.06
CA ALA A 22 -11.37 13.91 -19.94
C ALA A 22 -11.86 14.63 -21.20
N LYS A 23 -11.13 15.67 -21.65
CA LYS A 23 -11.41 16.39 -22.90
C LYS A 23 -11.18 15.44 -24.07
N LEU A 24 -12.12 15.41 -25.02
CA LEU A 24 -12.11 14.49 -26.16
C LEU A 24 -11.60 15.15 -27.45
N SER A 25 -11.51 16.50 -27.49
CA SER A 25 -10.95 17.26 -28.63
C SER A 25 -9.47 17.60 -28.37
N LEU A 26 -8.66 17.52 -29.39
CA LEU A 26 -7.25 17.89 -29.38
C LEU A 26 -7.06 19.21 -30.15
N GLN A 27 -5.98 19.96 -29.90
CA GLN A 27 -5.67 21.20 -30.62
C GLN A 27 -4.47 21.00 -31.52
N CYS A 28 -4.60 21.48 -32.77
CA CYS A 28 -3.54 21.45 -33.74
C CYS A 28 -2.33 22.28 -33.24
N PRO A 29 -1.12 21.73 -33.25
CA PRO A 29 0.07 22.42 -32.73
C PRO A 29 0.48 23.61 -33.60
N GLN A 30 0.01 23.69 -34.86
CA GLN A 30 0.38 24.75 -35.78
C GLN A 30 -0.64 25.89 -35.83
N CYS A 31 -1.94 25.62 -35.85
CA CYS A 31 -2.98 26.64 -35.97
C CYS A 31 -3.94 26.75 -34.78
N GLY A 32 -3.85 25.84 -33.81
CA GLY A 32 -4.71 25.84 -32.61
C GLY A 32 -6.14 25.36 -32.81
N SER A 33 -6.56 25.01 -34.03
CA SER A 33 -7.92 24.48 -34.29
C SER A 33 -8.12 23.12 -33.65
N GLU A 34 -9.35 22.86 -33.23
CA GLU A 34 -9.69 21.57 -32.56
C GLU A 34 -9.80 20.47 -33.62
N TYR A 35 -9.29 19.30 -33.31
CA TYR A 35 -9.41 18.08 -34.12
C TYR A 35 -9.80 16.89 -33.26
N LEU A 36 -10.28 15.82 -33.87
CA LEU A 36 -10.72 14.62 -33.18
C LEU A 36 -9.59 13.57 -33.07
N PRO A 37 -9.56 12.76 -32.04
CA PRO A 37 -8.62 11.62 -31.95
C PRO A 37 -8.84 10.68 -33.15
N GLY A 38 -7.80 10.46 -33.94
CA GLY A 38 -7.85 9.64 -35.16
C GLY A 38 -7.75 10.43 -36.46
N ASP A 39 -7.77 11.76 -36.42
CA ASP A 39 -7.50 12.59 -37.61
C ASP A 39 -6.00 12.56 -37.94
N GLU A 40 -5.64 12.19 -39.16
CA GLU A 40 -4.23 12.14 -39.60
C GLU A 40 -3.71 13.54 -39.97
N PHE A 41 -4.60 14.47 -40.38
CA PHE A 41 -4.26 15.83 -40.79
C PHE A 41 -5.25 16.83 -40.18
N CYS A 42 -4.76 18.03 -39.86
CA CYS A 42 -5.60 19.13 -39.41
C CYS A 42 -6.47 19.61 -40.57
N GLY A 43 -7.81 19.61 -40.38
CA GLY A 43 -8.76 20.04 -41.39
C GLY A 43 -8.65 21.52 -41.81
N GLU A 44 -8.05 22.38 -40.99
CA GLU A 44 -7.92 23.81 -41.23
C GLU A 44 -6.58 24.20 -41.89
N CYS A 45 -5.46 23.61 -41.47
CA CYS A 45 -4.14 24.03 -41.98
C CYS A 45 -3.36 22.90 -42.68
N GLY A 46 -3.91 21.70 -42.77
CA GLY A 46 -3.29 20.57 -43.46
C GLY A 46 -2.07 19.98 -42.72
N GLN A 47 -1.73 20.46 -41.54
CA GLN A 47 -0.62 19.94 -40.77
C GLN A 47 -0.87 18.46 -40.44
N LYS A 48 0.12 17.62 -40.73
CA LYS A 48 0.08 16.21 -40.27
C LYS A 48 0.03 16.16 -38.76
N LEU A 49 -1.02 15.56 -38.26
CA LEU A 49 -1.24 15.34 -36.85
C LEU A 49 -0.60 13.98 -36.56
N GLU A 50 0.62 13.99 -36.05
CA GLU A 50 1.19 12.76 -35.48
C GLU A 50 0.27 12.36 -34.32
N GLU A 51 -0.17 11.09 -34.30
CA GLU A 51 -0.61 10.49 -33.06
C GLU A 51 0.55 10.64 -32.07
N LYS A 52 0.60 11.77 -31.38
CA LYS A 52 1.19 11.73 -30.06
C LYS A 52 0.32 10.72 -29.31
N GLN A 53 0.74 9.44 -29.36
CA GLN A 53 0.54 8.63 -28.20
C GLN A 53 0.84 9.61 -27.06
N VAL A 54 -0.19 9.98 -26.32
CA VAL A 54 -0.02 10.47 -25.00
C VAL A 54 0.56 9.24 -24.28
N VAL A 55 1.84 8.97 -24.52
CA VAL A 55 2.69 8.52 -23.49
C VAL A 55 2.54 9.68 -22.51
N GLU A 56 1.51 9.57 -21.62
CA GLU A 56 1.65 10.18 -20.33
C GLU A 56 3.12 9.88 -20.02
N LYS A 57 3.98 10.90 -20.07
CA LYS A 57 5.15 10.88 -19.23
C LYS A 57 4.48 10.58 -17.89
N ILE A 58 4.52 9.27 -17.54
CA ILE A 58 4.43 8.89 -16.14
C ILE A 58 5.39 9.90 -15.55
N PRO A 59 4.90 10.93 -14.83
CA PRO A 59 5.81 11.88 -14.22
C PRO A 59 6.80 10.93 -13.58
N SER A 60 8.07 11.04 -13.97
CA SER A 60 9.12 10.26 -13.33
C SER A 60 8.86 10.56 -11.88
N VAL A 61 8.21 9.60 -11.20
CA VAL A 61 7.98 9.71 -9.76
C VAL A 61 9.40 9.80 -9.29
N GLU A 62 9.85 11.03 -9.01
CA GLU A 62 11.11 11.24 -8.30
C GLU A 62 10.84 10.63 -6.95
N GLY A 63 11.00 9.28 -6.92
CA GLY A 63 10.86 8.52 -5.72
C GLY A 63 11.93 9.02 -4.77
N GLU A 64 11.52 9.73 -3.75
CA GLU A 64 12.46 10.17 -2.74
C GLU A 64 13.06 8.94 -2.07
N ARG A 65 14.39 8.85 -2.08
CA ARG A 65 15.08 7.78 -1.35
C ARG A 65 15.14 8.17 0.12
N ARG A 66 14.54 7.33 0.95
CA ARG A 66 14.53 7.53 2.40
C ARG A 66 15.04 6.29 3.11
N HIS A 67 15.72 6.50 4.22
CA HIS A 67 15.94 5.43 5.20
C HIS A 67 14.67 5.26 6.01
N VAL A 68 14.14 4.03 6.03
CA VAL A 68 12.99 3.66 6.85
C VAL A 68 13.28 2.37 7.59
N THR A 69 12.62 2.19 8.73
CA THR A 69 12.56 0.91 9.41
C THR A 69 11.23 0.26 9.10
N VAL A 70 11.29 -0.98 8.64
CA VAL A 70 10.12 -1.80 8.26
C VAL A 70 9.91 -2.84 9.33
N LEU A 71 8.68 -2.94 9.81
CA LEU A 71 8.20 -3.99 10.71
C LEU A 71 7.20 -4.86 9.96
N PHE A 72 7.50 -6.14 9.85
CA PHE A 72 6.53 -7.20 9.56
C PHE A 72 6.20 -7.92 10.85
N SER A 73 4.92 -8.17 11.12
CA SER A 73 4.51 -8.94 12.29
C SER A 73 3.32 -9.80 11.92
N ASP A 74 3.42 -11.11 12.16
CA ASP A 74 2.45 -12.11 11.75
C ASP A 74 1.93 -12.91 12.93
N LEU A 75 0.71 -13.43 12.83
CA LEU A 75 -0.01 -14.08 13.93
C LEU A 75 0.09 -15.60 13.84
N SER A 76 0.90 -16.20 14.70
CA SER A 76 0.91 -17.65 14.90
C SER A 76 -0.38 -18.12 15.57
N GLY A 77 -1.01 -19.13 14.98
CA GLY A 77 -2.27 -19.70 15.48
C GLY A 77 -3.51 -19.26 14.71
N TYR A 78 -3.38 -18.36 13.74
CA TYR A 78 -4.49 -17.88 12.90
C TYR A 78 -5.20 -19.04 12.16
N THR A 79 -4.47 -19.96 11.54
CA THR A 79 -5.04 -21.13 10.87
C THR A 79 -5.90 -21.98 11.81
N ALA A 80 -5.40 -22.26 13.02
CA ALA A 80 -6.16 -23.02 14.02
C ALA A 80 -7.42 -22.26 14.48
N MET A 81 -7.37 -20.94 14.49
CA MET A 81 -8.51 -20.07 14.81
C MET A 81 -9.57 -20.16 13.72
N THR A 82 -9.19 -20.05 12.44
CA THR A 82 -10.12 -20.15 11.29
C THR A 82 -10.73 -21.53 11.09
N GLU A 83 -10.05 -22.58 11.54
CA GLU A 83 -10.56 -23.96 11.48
C GLU A 83 -11.58 -24.29 12.58
N LYS A 84 -11.56 -23.56 13.70
CA LYS A 84 -12.36 -23.90 14.90
C LYS A 84 -13.43 -22.90 15.28
N LEU A 85 -13.33 -21.66 14.82
CA LEU A 85 -14.28 -20.61 15.12
C LEU A 85 -15.09 -20.24 13.87
N ASP A 86 -16.28 -19.70 14.11
CA ASP A 86 -17.10 -19.14 13.05
C ASP A 86 -16.44 -17.90 12.44
N PRO A 87 -16.66 -17.63 11.13
CA PRO A 87 -16.03 -16.49 10.45
C PRO A 87 -16.29 -15.12 11.13
N GLU A 88 -17.45 -14.96 11.76
CA GLU A 88 -17.84 -13.75 12.50
C GLU A 88 -17.00 -13.60 13.77
N GLU A 89 -16.77 -14.67 14.53
CA GLU A 89 -15.90 -14.66 15.71
C GLU A 89 -14.46 -14.35 15.32
N VAL A 90 -13.95 -14.99 14.25
CA VAL A 90 -12.60 -14.71 13.71
C VAL A 90 -12.45 -13.24 13.36
N LYS A 91 -13.44 -12.66 12.65
CA LYS A 91 -13.44 -11.26 12.24
C LYS A 91 -13.44 -10.32 13.45
N GLU A 92 -14.21 -10.62 14.49
CA GLU A 92 -14.25 -9.80 15.71
C GLU A 92 -12.91 -9.82 16.45
N ILE A 93 -12.32 -11.01 16.62
CA ILE A 93 -11.01 -11.19 17.25
C ILE A 93 -9.93 -10.44 16.47
N MET A 94 -9.87 -10.62 15.15
CA MET A 94 -8.89 -9.94 14.30
C MET A 94 -9.06 -8.42 14.30
N SER A 95 -10.30 -7.93 14.28
CA SER A 95 -10.58 -6.49 14.38
C SER A 95 -10.07 -5.90 15.70
N ARG A 96 -10.21 -6.64 16.80
CA ARG A 96 -9.70 -6.23 18.10
C ARG A 96 -8.17 -6.23 18.13
N ILE A 97 -7.52 -7.30 17.64
CA ILE A 97 -6.06 -7.38 17.54
C ILE A 97 -5.53 -6.23 16.68
N PHE A 98 -6.06 -6.02 15.48
CA PHE A 98 -5.61 -4.96 14.58
C PHE A 98 -5.84 -3.56 15.14
N GLY A 99 -6.93 -3.36 15.89
CA GLY A 99 -7.17 -2.11 16.59
C GLY A 99 -6.08 -1.79 17.63
N GLU A 100 -5.68 -2.77 18.43
CA GLU A 100 -4.61 -2.60 19.42
C GLU A 100 -3.21 -2.48 18.75
N VAL A 101 -2.95 -3.26 17.70
CA VAL A 101 -1.72 -3.16 16.89
C VAL A 101 -1.58 -1.75 16.32
N THR A 102 -2.67 -1.18 15.77
CA THR A 102 -2.65 0.17 15.23
C THR A 102 -2.30 1.21 16.30
N LYS A 103 -2.85 1.07 17.50
CA LYS A 103 -2.53 1.96 18.63
C LYS A 103 -1.06 1.84 19.04
N ALA A 104 -0.54 0.62 19.14
CA ALA A 104 0.85 0.37 19.50
C ALA A 104 1.81 0.97 18.46
N VAL A 105 1.58 0.76 17.17
CA VAL A 105 2.39 1.34 16.10
C VAL A 105 2.35 2.87 16.13
N SER A 106 1.14 3.45 16.24
CA SER A 106 0.95 4.91 16.27
C SER A 106 1.60 5.58 17.50
N LYS A 107 1.61 4.91 18.65
CA LYS A 107 2.25 5.38 19.88
C LYS A 107 3.75 5.65 19.72
N TYR A 108 4.39 4.91 18.81
CA TYR A 108 5.81 5.06 18.50
C TYR A 108 6.05 5.83 17.19
N ASP A 109 5.09 6.63 16.72
CA ASP A 109 5.12 7.40 15.48
C ASP A 109 5.35 6.52 14.23
N GLY A 110 4.93 5.26 14.29
CA GLY A 110 4.91 4.35 13.15
C GLY A 110 3.65 4.53 12.33
N PHE A 111 3.71 4.08 11.10
CA PHE A 111 2.64 4.14 10.13
C PHE A 111 2.28 2.72 9.64
N ILE A 112 1.00 2.34 9.73
CA ILE A 112 0.52 1.07 9.17
C ILE A 112 0.36 1.24 7.65
N GLU A 113 1.15 0.49 6.88
CA GLU A 113 1.00 0.44 5.43
C GLU A 113 -0.21 -0.39 5.02
N LYS A 114 -0.30 -1.61 5.53
CA LYS A 114 -1.41 -2.53 5.24
C LYS A 114 -1.45 -3.70 6.20
N PHE A 115 -2.60 -4.36 6.21
CA PHE A 115 -2.77 -5.69 6.75
C PHE A 115 -2.81 -6.70 5.59
N ILE A 116 -2.12 -7.82 5.71
CA ILE A 116 -2.06 -8.90 4.71
C ILE A 116 -2.51 -10.18 5.40
N GLY A 117 -3.82 -10.49 5.30
CA GLY A 117 -4.39 -11.59 6.06
C GLY A 117 -4.31 -11.31 7.56
N ASP A 118 -3.51 -12.07 8.26
CA ASP A 118 -3.22 -11.96 9.71
C ASP A 118 -1.90 -11.22 10.02
N ALA A 119 -1.17 -10.82 8.98
CA ALA A 119 0.06 -10.05 9.12
C ALA A 119 -0.18 -8.54 9.04
N VAL A 120 0.67 -7.77 9.73
CA VAL A 120 0.75 -6.31 9.66
C VAL A 120 2.08 -5.87 9.10
N VAL A 121 2.04 -4.86 8.23
CA VAL A 121 3.22 -4.16 7.71
C VAL A 121 3.18 -2.73 8.16
N ALA A 122 4.21 -2.31 8.89
CA ALA A 122 4.35 -0.95 9.40
C ALA A 122 5.71 -0.35 9.05
N PHE A 123 5.73 0.96 8.88
CA PHE A 123 6.91 1.75 8.60
C PHE A 123 7.17 2.77 9.71
N PHE A 124 8.45 3.00 9.99
CA PHE A 124 8.95 4.06 10.86
C PHE A 124 9.95 4.89 10.05
N GLY A 125 9.89 6.21 10.16
CA GLY A 125 10.67 7.12 9.34
C GLY A 125 9.87 7.77 8.19
N VAL A 126 8.57 7.47 8.07
CA VAL A 126 7.62 8.12 7.16
C VAL A 126 6.30 8.37 7.89
N PRO A 127 5.66 9.52 7.67
CA PRO A 127 6.12 10.68 6.87
C PRO A 127 7.28 11.44 7.52
N LYS A 128 7.51 11.26 8.83
CA LYS A 128 8.54 11.92 9.62
C LYS A 128 9.60 10.94 10.07
N ALA A 129 10.86 11.23 9.79
CA ALA A 129 12.00 10.43 10.25
C ALA A 129 12.49 10.89 11.63
N HIS A 130 12.90 9.91 12.45
CA HIS A 130 13.56 10.12 13.73
C HIS A 130 14.86 9.31 13.76
N GLU A 131 15.84 9.77 14.52
CA GLU A 131 17.12 9.08 14.65
C GLU A 131 16.98 7.69 15.31
N ASP A 132 15.92 7.50 16.10
CA ASP A 132 15.64 6.29 16.86
C ASP A 132 14.54 5.42 16.23
N ASP A 133 14.20 5.59 14.96
CA ASP A 133 13.17 4.80 14.27
C ASP A 133 13.34 3.28 14.40
N PRO A 134 14.57 2.71 14.33
CA PRO A 134 14.76 1.28 14.59
C PRO A 134 14.36 0.85 16.01
N VAL A 135 14.68 1.67 16.99
CA VAL A 135 14.32 1.41 18.39
C VAL A 135 12.80 1.52 18.59
N ARG A 136 12.17 2.49 17.94
CA ARG A 136 10.70 2.69 17.93
C ARG A 136 10.00 1.47 17.36
N ALA A 137 10.48 0.96 16.23
CA ALA A 137 9.93 -0.25 15.60
C ALA A 137 10.03 -1.48 16.52
N ILE A 138 11.16 -1.68 17.16
CA ILE A 138 11.36 -2.80 18.12
C ILE A 138 10.43 -2.64 19.34
N ARG A 139 10.27 -1.44 19.88
CA ARG A 139 9.34 -1.18 20.99
C ARG A 139 7.90 -1.44 20.59
N ALA A 140 7.49 -1.00 19.40
CA ALA A 140 6.17 -1.30 18.87
C ALA A 140 5.96 -2.80 18.69
N ALA A 141 6.93 -3.53 18.12
CA ALA A 141 6.86 -4.98 17.96
C ALA A 141 6.71 -5.70 19.33
N ARG A 142 7.47 -5.29 20.33
CA ARG A 142 7.35 -5.86 21.70
C ARG A 142 5.97 -5.62 22.29
N GLU A 143 5.46 -4.39 22.20
CA GLU A 143 4.12 -4.06 22.71
C GLU A 143 3.02 -4.85 21.99
N ILE A 144 3.14 -5.03 20.66
CA ILE A 144 2.25 -5.88 19.87
C ILE A 144 2.27 -7.34 20.38
N HIS A 145 3.46 -7.89 20.63
CA HIS A 145 3.60 -9.26 21.16
C HIS A 145 2.94 -9.39 22.54
N GLU A 146 3.21 -8.44 23.45
CA GLU A 146 2.63 -8.41 24.79
C GLU A 146 1.09 -8.33 24.75
N ILE A 147 0.52 -7.53 23.87
CA ILE A 147 -0.94 -7.38 23.68
C ILE A 147 -1.55 -8.72 23.24
N VAL A 148 -1.00 -9.35 22.21
CA VAL A 148 -1.52 -10.62 21.69
C VAL A 148 -1.35 -11.74 22.71
N GLU A 149 -0.22 -11.77 23.40
CA GLU A 149 0.03 -12.75 24.46
C GLU A 149 -0.95 -12.61 25.63
N ALA A 150 -1.31 -11.40 26.01
CA ALA A 150 -2.32 -11.14 27.04
C ALA A 150 -3.74 -11.56 26.63
N MET A 151 -4.06 -11.54 25.33
CA MET A 151 -5.34 -11.99 24.80
C MET A 151 -5.42 -13.51 24.62
N SER A 152 -4.27 -14.17 24.45
CA SER A 152 -4.16 -15.58 24.08
C SER A 152 -4.84 -16.56 25.07
N PRO A 153 -4.73 -16.44 26.41
CA PRO A 153 -5.31 -17.40 27.35
C PRO A 153 -6.83 -17.58 27.21
N GLN A 154 -7.56 -16.51 26.88
CA GLN A 154 -9.01 -16.56 26.68
C GLN A 154 -9.41 -17.31 25.41
N LEU A 155 -8.55 -17.28 24.40
CA LEU A 155 -8.78 -17.90 23.10
C LEU A 155 -8.24 -19.33 23.05
N GLU A 156 -7.17 -19.63 23.76
CA GLU A 156 -6.50 -20.93 23.76
C GLU A 156 -7.44 -22.07 24.13
N SER A 157 -8.35 -21.85 25.06
CA SER A 157 -9.36 -22.84 25.44
C SER A 157 -10.34 -23.19 24.32
N LYS A 158 -10.61 -22.23 23.42
CA LYS A 158 -11.50 -22.39 22.28
C LYS A 158 -10.79 -23.01 21.07
N ILE A 159 -9.60 -22.48 20.75
CA ILE A 159 -8.88 -22.87 19.52
C ILE A 159 -7.88 -24.01 19.73
N GLY A 160 -7.54 -24.34 21.00
CA GLY A 160 -6.59 -25.40 21.34
C GLY A 160 -5.14 -25.08 20.99
N LYS A 161 -4.84 -23.80 20.70
CA LYS A 161 -3.52 -23.31 20.36
C LYS A 161 -3.32 -21.89 20.92
N ARG A 162 -2.14 -21.63 21.45
CA ARG A 162 -1.76 -20.28 21.90
C ARG A 162 -1.57 -19.36 20.71
N LEU A 163 -2.13 -18.15 20.80
CA LEU A 163 -1.85 -17.07 19.85
C LEU A 163 -0.57 -16.35 20.30
N SER A 164 0.29 -16.06 19.35
CA SER A 164 1.50 -15.26 19.58
C SER A 164 1.92 -14.57 18.28
N MET A 165 2.57 -13.42 18.39
CA MET A 165 3.15 -12.77 17.22
C MET A 165 4.56 -13.28 16.97
N HIS A 166 5.01 -13.19 15.71
CA HIS A 166 6.41 -13.25 15.34
C HIS A 166 6.71 -12.11 14.39
N SER A 167 7.91 -11.54 14.48
CA SER A 167 8.20 -10.28 13.79
C SER A 167 9.58 -10.24 13.18
N GLY A 168 9.67 -9.54 12.03
CA GLY A 168 10.91 -9.17 11.38
C GLY A 168 11.03 -7.66 11.29
N VAL A 169 12.16 -7.10 11.71
CA VAL A 169 12.46 -5.67 11.64
C VAL A 169 13.72 -5.46 10.83
N ASN A 170 13.67 -4.59 9.83
CA ASN A 170 14.82 -4.23 9.04
C ASN A 170 14.85 -2.74 8.72
N THR A 171 16.04 -2.16 8.75
CA THR A 171 16.26 -0.75 8.42
C THR A 171 17.09 -0.61 7.14
N GLY A 172 16.65 0.23 6.21
CA GLY A 172 17.39 0.46 5.00
C GLY A 172 16.73 1.47 4.06
N LEU A 173 17.33 1.61 2.87
CA LEU A 173 16.82 2.51 1.84
C LEU A 173 15.58 1.94 1.17
N VAL A 174 14.60 2.79 1.00
CA VAL A 174 13.40 2.56 0.18
C VAL A 174 13.21 3.72 -0.79
N VAL A 175 12.45 3.46 -1.83
CA VAL A 175 11.96 4.50 -2.74
C VAL A 175 10.49 4.74 -2.38
N THR A 176 10.20 5.96 -1.94
CA THR A 176 8.82 6.39 -1.68
C THR A 176 8.28 7.04 -2.95
N GLY A 177 7.25 6.45 -3.57
CA GLY A 177 6.51 7.06 -4.67
C GLY A 177 5.53 8.13 -4.17
N GLU A 178 4.86 8.83 -5.10
CA GLU A 178 3.75 9.70 -4.73
C GLU A 178 2.70 8.90 -3.95
N LEU A 179 2.34 9.45 -2.78
CA LEU A 179 1.25 8.95 -1.97
C LEU A 179 -0.05 9.03 -2.77
N SER A 180 -0.40 8.00 -3.50
CA SER A 180 -1.68 7.92 -4.18
C SER A 180 -2.74 7.52 -3.16
N VAL A 181 -3.31 8.52 -2.51
CA VAL A 181 -4.44 8.37 -1.56
C VAL A 181 -5.61 7.61 -2.19
N GLU A 182 -5.74 7.67 -3.54
CA GLU A 182 -6.80 6.97 -4.29
C GLU A 182 -6.59 5.45 -4.39
N LYS A 183 -5.37 4.95 -4.22
CA LYS A 183 -5.05 3.51 -4.35
C LYS A 183 -4.80 2.80 -3.02
N GLY A 184 -4.82 3.51 -1.90
CA GLY A 184 -4.63 2.91 -0.57
C GLY A 184 -3.25 2.26 -0.36
N THR A 185 -2.27 2.55 -1.22
CA THR A 185 -0.90 2.07 -1.10
C THR A 185 0.05 3.24 -1.19
N HIS A 186 1.02 3.29 -0.29
CA HIS A 186 1.96 4.41 -0.18
C HIS A 186 3.13 4.31 -1.16
N GLY A 187 3.08 3.38 -2.12
CA GLY A 187 4.09 3.26 -3.17
C GLY A 187 5.52 3.07 -2.68
N ILE A 188 5.70 2.53 -1.47
CA ILE A 188 7.03 2.27 -0.91
C ILE A 188 7.53 0.95 -1.45
N SER A 189 8.73 0.95 -2.05
CA SER A 189 9.36 -0.26 -2.60
C SER A 189 10.85 -0.29 -2.27
N GLY A 190 11.39 -1.51 -2.14
CA GLY A 190 12.82 -1.72 -1.91
C GLY A 190 13.12 -3.09 -1.30
N GLU A 191 14.39 -3.50 -1.40
CA GLU A 191 14.88 -4.75 -0.81
C GLU A 191 14.71 -4.79 0.72
N THR A 192 14.72 -3.61 1.35
CA THR A 192 14.49 -3.43 2.79
C THR A 192 13.20 -4.07 3.26
N ILE A 193 12.12 -3.98 2.48
CA ILE A 193 10.82 -4.57 2.80
C ILE A 193 10.88 -6.09 2.70
N ASN A 194 11.49 -6.60 1.63
CA ASN A 194 11.61 -8.04 1.41
C ASN A 194 12.44 -8.72 2.50
N LEU A 195 13.48 -8.04 3.00
CA LEU A 195 14.30 -8.60 4.07
C LEU A 195 13.53 -8.63 5.40
N ALA A 196 12.78 -7.58 5.73
CA ALA A 196 11.92 -7.58 6.92
C ALA A 196 10.86 -8.71 6.87
N SER A 197 10.24 -8.94 5.71
CA SER A 197 9.32 -10.06 5.50
C SER A 197 9.99 -11.41 5.75
N ARG A 198 11.18 -11.64 5.14
CA ARG A 198 11.93 -12.90 5.34
C ARG A 198 12.35 -13.12 6.78
N LEU A 199 12.70 -12.07 7.51
CA LEU A 199 12.99 -12.17 8.94
C LEU A 199 11.74 -12.60 9.73
N SER A 200 10.57 -12.04 9.39
CA SER A 200 9.30 -12.49 9.98
C SER A 200 9.02 -13.96 9.68
N ASP A 201 9.22 -14.40 8.42
CA ASP A 201 8.97 -15.79 7.99
C ASP A 201 9.81 -16.83 8.75
N VAL A 202 11.04 -16.48 9.16
CA VAL A 202 11.94 -17.40 9.90
C VAL A 202 11.88 -17.25 11.41
N ALA A 203 11.24 -16.18 11.90
CA ALA A 203 11.04 -15.94 13.31
C ALA A 203 10.07 -16.99 13.90
N LYS A 204 10.41 -17.53 15.07
CA LYS A 204 9.51 -18.42 15.81
C LYS A 204 8.44 -17.62 16.54
N PRO A 205 7.31 -18.29 16.91
CA PRO A 205 6.30 -17.67 17.77
C PRO A 205 6.92 -17.00 19.00
N GLY A 206 6.64 -15.72 19.20
CA GLY A 206 7.22 -14.91 20.30
C GLY A 206 8.57 -14.25 19.97
N GLU A 207 9.19 -14.54 18.81
CA GLU A 207 10.49 -13.96 18.44
C GLU A 207 10.33 -12.66 17.64
N ILE A 208 11.27 -11.75 17.85
CA ILE A 208 11.49 -10.54 17.03
C ILE A 208 12.90 -10.61 16.48
N LEU A 209 13.04 -10.80 15.17
CA LEU A 209 14.32 -10.80 14.48
C LEU A 209 14.61 -9.44 13.88
N VAL A 210 15.84 -9.00 13.98
CA VAL A 210 16.30 -7.69 13.51
C VAL A 210 17.54 -7.84 12.64
N SER A 211 17.69 -6.93 11.66
CA SER A 211 18.86 -6.85 10.77
C SER A 211 19.45 -5.45 10.80
#